data_52ced725024b959bf9f504c99cfd0d9b
#
_entry.id   52ced725024b959bf9f504c99cfd0d9b
#
_cell.length_a   1.000
_cell.length_b   1.000
_cell.length_c   1.000
_cell.angle_alpha   90.00
_cell.angle_beta   90.00
_cell.angle_gamma   90.00
#
_symmetry.space_group_name_H-M   'P 1'
#
loop_
_entity.id
_entity.type
_entity.pdbx_description
1 polymer ?
#
loop_
_entity_poly.entity_id
_entity_poly.type
_entity_poly.pdbx_seq_one_letter_code
_entity_poly.pdbx_strand_id
1 'polypeptide(L)'
;VACPLQDILKYRSARFIERGLRQDRVSDKRLRRRTPVRFKQIRDIAAELSARIAIDIDIKSAFLEKANFDNRDLILVDKSALAMQVETDDGKKWFPTLRGILAWQPDGRWAAVDHGAIPFLMNGADCMGAGVQMADPAVTAGDLVWVRDEEHGKPLALGIAIVDGEEMVAMSKGKAINTLHWIGDDLWNLES
;
A
#
# COMPACT_ATOMS: atom_id res chain seq x y z
N VAL A 1 2.21 -24.94 2.49
CA VAL A 1 1.44 -23.70 2.36
C VAL A 1 2.15 -22.90 1.29
N ALA A 2 1.55 -22.78 0.09
CA ALA A 2 2.14 -22.07 -1.05
C ALA A 2 2.22 -20.57 -0.75
N CYS A 3 3.37 -19.97 -1.07
CA CYS A 3 3.63 -18.55 -0.88
C CYS A 3 2.68 -17.74 -1.78
N PRO A 4 1.85 -16.82 -1.24
CA PRO A 4 0.86 -16.07 -2.03
C PRO A 4 1.47 -15.14 -3.09
N LEU A 5 2.79 -14.95 -3.10
CA LEU A 5 3.51 -14.08 -4.03
C LEU A 5 3.59 -14.63 -5.47
N GLN A 6 3.52 -15.96 -5.67
CA GLN A 6 3.68 -16.57 -7.00
C GLN A 6 2.47 -16.33 -7.91
N ASP A 7 1.27 -16.19 -7.36
CA ASP A 7 0.07 -15.95 -8.15
C ASP A 7 -0.08 -14.51 -8.64
N ILE A 8 0.51 -13.56 -7.91
CA ILE A 8 0.50 -12.13 -8.30
C ILE A 8 1.40 -11.87 -9.52
N LEU A 9 2.46 -12.69 -9.70
CA LEU A 9 3.38 -12.57 -10.85
C LEU A 9 2.78 -13.03 -12.19
N LYS A 10 1.67 -13.76 -12.19
CA LYS A 10 0.98 -14.17 -13.43
C LYS A 10 0.39 -13.01 -14.21
N TYR A 11 0.09 -11.89 -13.56
CA TYR A 11 -0.39 -10.67 -14.23
C TYR A 11 0.70 -9.90 -15.01
N ARG A 12 1.97 -10.31 -14.85
CA ARG A 12 3.12 -9.63 -15.46
C ARG A 12 3.46 -10.12 -16.89
N SER A 13 2.86 -11.21 -17.39
CA SER A 13 3.34 -11.89 -18.60
C SER A 13 2.52 -11.71 -19.88
N ALA A 14 1.64 -10.72 -19.97
CA ALA A 14 0.90 -10.46 -21.21
C ALA A 14 1.06 -9.00 -21.68
N ARG A 15 1.99 -8.78 -22.60
CA ARG A 15 2.14 -7.61 -23.48
C ARG A 15 2.66 -6.32 -22.83
N PHE A 16 3.97 -6.23 -22.68
CA PHE A 16 4.65 -4.93 -22.69
C PHE A 16 5.95 -5.03 -23.51
N ILE A 17 5.81 -5.00 -24.82
CA ILE A 17 6.87 -4.62 -25.75
C ILE A 17 6.36 -3.40 -26.52
N GLU A 18 7.18 -2.32 -26.45
CA GLU A 18 7.13 -1.07 -27.20
C GLU A 18 6.14 0.01 -26.76
N ARG A 19 6.65 0.92 -25.91
CA ARG A 19 6.57 2.37 -26.17
C ARG A 19 7.64 3.14 -25.40
N GLY A 20 8.59 3.68 -26.19
CA GLY A 20 9.15 5.02 -25.95
C GLY A 20 10.06 5.19 -24.74
N LEU A 21 11.35 5.07 -24.99
CA LEU A 21 12.43 5.69 -24.22
C LEU A 21 12.04 7.10 -23.74
N ARG A 22 11.54 7.23 -22.52
CA ARG A 22 11.81 8.39 -21.71
C ARG A 22 13.02 8.03 -20.86
N GLN A 23 14.11 8.72 -21.12
CA GLN A 23 15.28 8.80 -20.26
C GLN A 23 14.86 9.52 -18.97
N ASP A 24 14.06 8.86 -18.14
CA ASP A 24 13.80 9.32 -16.79
C ASP A 24 14.99 8.90 -15.96
N ARG A 25 15.62 9.89 -15.33
CA ARG A 25 16.71 9.75 -14.38
C ARG A 25 16.44 8.53 -13.52
N VAL A 26 17.30 7.53 -13.60
CA VAL A 26 17.37 6.45 -12.62
C VAL A 26 17.70 7.14 -11.30
N SER A 27 16.67 7.51 -10.55
CA SER A 27 16.88 7.95 -9.18
C SER A 27 17.41 6.71 -8.47
N ASP A 28 18.57 6.83 -7.86
CA ASP A 28 19.18 5.79 -7.02
C ASP A 28 18.28 5.65 -5.75
N LYS A 29 17.11 5.03 -5.92
CA LYS A 29 16.10 4.82 -4.90
C LYS A 29 16.52 3.65 -4.05
N ARG A 30 17.50 3.88 -3.15
CA ARG A 30 17.97 2.91 -2.18
C ARG A 30 17.48 3.25 -0.80
N LEU A 31 17.36 2.24 0.05
CA LEU A 31 17.20 2.44 1.48
C LEU A 31 18.34 3.28 2.04
N ARG A 32 17.98 4.37 2.68
CA ARG A 32 18.93 5.26 3.36
C ARG A 32 18.69 5.23 4.85
N ARG A 33 19.75 5.56 5.63
CA ARG A 33 19.65 5.72 7.10
C ARG A 33 19.07 4.50 7.80
N ARG A 34 19.38 3.31 7.33
CA ARG A 34 18.96 2.06 7.95
C ARG A 34 19.59 1.92 9.33
N THR A 35 18.78 1.89 10.37
CA THR A 35 19.23 1.89 11.78
C THR A 35 18.41 0.89 12.57
N PRO A 36 19.04 -0.12 13.20
CA PRO A 36 18.36 -1.01 14.13
C PRO A 36 17.72 -0.25 15.28
N VAL A 37 16.51 -0.63 15.66
CA VAL A 37 15.76 0.00 16.76
C VAL A 37 15.16 -1.06 17.67
N ARG A 38 14.96 -0.71 18.95
CA ARG A 38 14.25 -1.58 19.89
C ARG A 38 12.76 -1.28 19.84
N PHE A 39 11.91 -2.28 20.12
CA PHE A 39 10.45 -2.12 20.15
C PHE A 39 10.00 -0.90 20.97
N LYS A 40 10.64 -0.64 22.13
CA LYS A 40 10.32 0.54 22.95
C LYS A 40 10.39 1.87 22.19
N GLN A 41 11.25 2.00 21.17
CA GLN A 41 11.45 3.22 20.38
C GLN A 41 10.39 3.42 19.29
N ILE A 42 9.67 2.35 18.92
CA ILE A 42 8.62 2.37 17.90
C ILE A 42 7.26 1.94 18.45
N ARG A 43 7.14 1.79 19.78
CA ARG A 43 5.90 1.35 20.44
C ARG A 43 4.70 2.20 20.05
N ASP A 44 4.88 3.53 19.99
CA ASP A 44 3.80 4.45 19.68
C ASP A 44 3.41 4.36 18.17
N ILE A 45 4.38 4.10 17.29
CA ILE A 45 4.13 3.80 15.88
C ILE A 45 3.36 2.48 15.73
N ALA A 46 3.76 1.44 16.46
CA ALA A 46 3.05 0.16 16.44
C ALA A 46 1.61 0.30 16.97
N ALA A 47 1.40 1.10 18.02
CA ALA A 47 0.08 1.39 18.55
C ALA A 47 -0.79 2.19 17.55
N GLU A 48 -0.21 3.19 16.87
CA GLU A 48 -0.89 3.94 15.81
C GLU A 48 -1.31 3.02 14.66
N LEU A 49 -0.39 2.16 14.18
CA LEU A 49 -0.67 1.18 13.13
C LEU A 49 -1.80 0.23 13.55
N SER A 50 -1.69 -0.38 14.75
CA SER A 50 -2.70 -1.30 15.27
C SER A 50 -4.09 -0.65 15.37
N ALA A 51 -4.15 0.58 15.87
CA ALA A 51 -5.41 1.32 15.98
C ALA A 51 -6.00 1.63 14.59
N ARG A 52 -5.15 1.98 13.60
CA ARG A 52 -5.58 2.37 12.27
C ARG A 52 -6.12 1.21 11.44
N ILE A 53 -5.52 0.03 11.56
CA ILE A 53 -5.94 -1.16 10.82
C ILE A 53 -6.78 -2.14 11.65
N ALA A 54 -7.10 -1.76 12.90
CA ALA A 54 -7.90 -2.54 13.85
C ALA A 54 -7.38 -3.97 14.12
N ILE A 55 -6.04 -4.14 14.11
CA ILE A 55 -5.38 -5.43 14.38
C ILE A 55 -4.26 -5.22 15.41
N ASP A 56 -4.10 -6.15 16.35
CA ASP A 56 -2.95 -6.16 17.26
C ASP A 56 -1.70 -6.63 16.52
N ILE A 57 -0.76 -5.70 16.32
CA ILE A 57 0.51 -5.97 15.63
C ILE A 57 1.54 -6.40 16.68
N ASP A 58 1.83 -7.71 16.76
CA ASP A 58 2.90 -8.22 17.61
C ASP A 58 4.22 -8.34 16.83
N ILE A 59 5.09 -7.36 17.01
CA ILE A 59 6.45 -7.29 16.45
C ILE A 59 7.53 -7.20 17.52
N LYS A 60 7.20 -7.54 18.78
CA LYS A 60 8.11 -7.35 19.93
C LYS A 60 9.37 -8.19 19.84
N SER A 61 9.28 -9.40 19.28
CA SER A 61 10.39 -10.35 19.13
C SER A 61 11.11 -10.24 17.79
N ALA A 62 10.64 -9.43 16.85
CA ALA A 62 11.21 -9.27 15.52
C ALA A 62 12.45 -8.37 15.52
N PHE A 63 13.29 -8.51 14.51
CA PHE A 63 14.38 -7.59 14.24
C PHE A 63 13.81 -6.32 13.57
N LEU A 64 13.94 -5.20 14.26
CA LEU A 64 13.31 -3.94 13.87
C LEU A 64 14.35 -2.91 13.41
N GLU A 65 14.04 -2.23 12.32
CA GLU A 65 14.85 -1.14 11.79
C GLU A 65 13.98 0.04 11.35
N LYS A 66 14.53 1.25 11.53
CA LYS A 66 14.05 2.44 10.84
C LYS A 66 14.90 2.67 9.60
N ALA A 67 14.28 3.06 8.51
CA ALA A 67 14.96 3.46 7.29
C ALA A 67 14.22 4.62 6.62
N ASN A 68 14.87 5.24 5.64
CA ASN A 68 14.25 6.24 4.79
C ASN A 68 14.34 5.78 3.33
N PHE A 69 13.26 5.94 2.59
CA PHE A 69 13.16 5.65 1.18
C PHE A 69 12.33 6.74 0.50
N ASP A 70 12.92 7.42 -0.47
CA ASP A 70 12.26 8.48 -1.26
C ASP A 70 11.53 9.51 -0.37
N ASN A 71 12.24 10.02 0.66
CA ASN A 71 11.74 10.96 1.69
C ASN A 71 10.60 10.43 2.59
N ARG A 72 10.27 9.16 2.52
CA ARG A 72 9.33 8.50 3.43
C ARG A 72 10.10 7.70 4.47
N ASP A 73 9.69 7.81 5.71
CA ASP A 73 10.22 6.96 6.77
C ASP A 73 9.52 5.60 6.73
N LEU A 74 10.32 4.55 6.90
CA LEU A 74 9.88 3.16 6.89
C LEU A 74 10.20 2.48 8.23
N ILE A 75 9.35 1.51 8.60
CA ILE A 75 9.66 0.49 9.60
C ILE A 75 9.85 -0.84 8.86
N LEU A 76 11.04 -1.41 9.06
CA LEU A 76 11.34 -2.76 8.60
C LEU A 76 11.18 -3.72 9.79
N VAL A 77 10.54 -4.84 9.50
CA VAL A 77 10.37 -5.97 10.42
C VAL A 77 11.00 -7.18 9.73
N ASP A 78 12.02 -7.77 10.36
CA ASP A 78 12.81 -8.87 9.79
C ASP A 78 13.28 -8.57 8.35
N LYS A 79 13.81 -7.34 8.18
CA LYS A 79 14.30 -6.77 6.92
C LYS A 79 13.24 -6.43 5.87
N SER A 80 11.97 -6.75 6.05
CA SER A 80 10.88 -6.39 5.14
C SER A 80 10.28 -5.05 5.53
N ALA A 81 10.13 -4.11 4.60
CA ALA A 81 9.46 -2.83 4.83
C ALA A 81 7.96 -3.06 4.97
N LEU A 82 7.45 -3.09 6.22
CA LEU A 82 6.04 -3.39 6.51
C LEU A 82 5.21 -2.14 6.80
N ALA A 83 5.82 -1.03 7.21
CA ALA A 83 5.09 0.22 7.43
C ALA A 83 5.84 1.41 6.83
N MET A 84 5.08 2.40 6.39
CA MET A 84 5.57 3.65 5.84
C MET A 84 4.86 4.84 6.47
N GLN A 85 5.56 5.97 6.56
CA GLN A 85 4.96 7.24 6.93
C GLN A 85 4.43 7.93 5.68
N VAL A 86 3.19 8.40 5.76
CA VAL A 86 2.48 9.09 4.68
C VAL A 86 2.15 10.50 5.13
N GLU A 87 2.37 11.49 4.27
CA GLU A 87 1.90 12.85 4.45
C GLU A 87 0.41 12.91 4.09
N THR A 88 -0.40 13.42 5.01
CA THR A 88 -1.83 13.66 4.81
C THR A 88 -2.15 15.11 5.21
N ASP A 89 -3.34 15.60 4.90
CA ASP A 89 -3.77 16.96 5.24
C ASP A 89 -3.73 17.20 6.77
N ASP A 90 -3.93 16.16 7.57
CA ASP A 90 -3.84 16.20 9.04
C ASP A 90 -2.42 15.96 9.58
N GLY A 91 -1.41 15.93 8.70
CA GLY A 91 -0.01 15.66 9.06
C GLY A 91 0.46 14.25 8.70
N LYS A 92 1.60 13.87 9.26
CA LYS A 92 2.23 12.58 8.97
C LYS A 92 1.55 11.45 9.75
N LYS A 93 1.15 10.42 9.04
CA LYS A 93 0.48 9.23 9.59
C LYS A 93 1.22 7.96 9.17
N TRP A 94 1.28 6.97 10.06
CA TRP A 94 1.81 5.65 9.74
C TRP A 94 0.72 4.76 9.13
N PHE A 95 1.08 4.03 8.07
CA PHE A 95 0.21 3.05 7.43
C PHE A 95 1.03 1.83 6.99
N PRO A 96 0.44 0.62 6.94
CA PRO A 96 1.12 -0.54 6.35
C PRO A 96 1.51 -0.27 4.90
N THR A 97 2.65 -0.81 4.47
CA THR A 97 2.92 -0.98 3.04
C THR A 97 2.07 -2.13 2.49
N LEU A 98 2.11 -2.39 1.18
CA LEU A 98 1.46 -3.59 0.63
C LEU A 98 2.02 -4.89 1.22
N ARG A 99 3.32 -4.94 1.54
CA ARG A 99 3.92 -6.07 2.27
C ARG A 99 3.38 -6.16 3.70
N GLY A 100 3.13 -5.02 4.34
CA GLY A 100 2.47 -4.95 5.66
C GLY A 100 1.02 -5.43 5.60
N ILE A 101 0.25 -5.02 4.58
CA ILE A 101 -1.11 -5.53 4.36
C ILE A 101 -1.11 -7.07 4.19
N LEU A 102 -0.18 -7.61 3.39
CA LEU A 102 -0.03 -9.05 3.21
C LEU A 102 0.37 -9.78 4.50
N ALA A 103 1.22 -9.18 5.33
CA ALA A 103 1.69 -9.77 6.58
C ALA A 103 0.63 -9.74 7.68
N TRP A 104 -0.10 -8.62 7.81
CA TRP A 104 -1.02 -8.38 8.91
C TRP A 104 -2.49 -8.62 8.56
N GLN A 105 -2.86 -8.65 7.27
CA GLN A 105 -4.18 -8.98 6.74
C GLN A 105 -5.33 -8.22 7.44
N PRO A 106 -5.34 -6.86 7.38
CA PRO A 106 -6.39 -6.07 8.02
C PRO A 106 -7.76 -6.32 7.39
N ASP A 107 -8.80 -6.34 8.22
CA ASP A 107 -10.17 -6.55 7.77
C ASP A 107 -10.86 -5.25 7.31
N GLY A 108 -10.35 -4.08 7.71
CA GLY A 108 -10.95 -2.78 7.41
C GLY A 108 -10.13 -1.91 6.45
N ARG A 109 -10.69 -0.73 6.13
CA ARG A 109 -10.09 0.34 5.32
C ARG A 109 -9.70 -0.10 3.91
N TRP A 110 -10.55 -0.85 3.25
CA TRP A 110 -10.33 -1.35 1.91
C TRP A 110 -11.37 -0.84 0.90
N ALA A 111 -10.96 -0.82 -0.37
CA ALA A 111 -11.87 -0.74 -1.52
C ALA A 111 -11.56 -1.90 -2.47
N ALA A 112 -12.59 -2.57 -2.97
CA ALA A 112 -12.45 -3.67 -3.92
C ALA A 112 -12.80 -3.19 -5.33
N VAL A 113 -11.93 -3.54 -6.29
CA VAL A 113 -12.06 -3.10 -7.68
C VAL A 113 -12.25 -4.28 -8.61
N ASP A 114 -12.92 -4.03 -9.73
CA ASP A 114 -13.09 -5.00 -10.80
C ASP A 114 -11.76 -5.33 -11.51
N HIS A 115 -11.78 -6.41 -12.28
CA HIS A 115 -10.61 -6.88 -13.03
C HIS A 115 -10.11 -5.83 -14.03
N GLY A 116 -10.99 -4.99 -14.60
CA GLY A 116 -10.64 -3.96 -15.57
C GLY A 116 -9.76 -2.84 -14.97
N ALA A 117 -9.91 -2.55 -13.68
CA ALA A 117 -9.12 -1.52 -13.00
C ALA A 117 -7.68 -1.97 -12.68
N ILE A 118 -7.43 -3.28 -12.54
CA ILE A 118 -6.15 -3.84 -12.09
C ILE A 118 -4.94 -3.36 -12.92
N PRO A 119 -4.95 -3.42 -14.28
CA PRO A 119 -3.81 -3.00 -15.08
C PRO A 119 -3.45 -1.52 -14.90
N PHE A 120 -4.44 -0.68 -14.65
CA PHE A 120 -4.23 0.76 -14.41
C PHE A 120 -3.58 1.00 -13.06
N LEU A 121 -4.07 0.36 -12.00
CA LEU A 121 -3.50 0.45 -10.66
C LEU A 121 -2.05 -0.06 -10.61
N MET A 122 -1.75 -1.17 -11.28
CA MET A 122 -0.40 -1.71 -11.38
C MET A 122 0.57 -0.82 -12.18
N ASN A 123 0.06 0.16 -12.90
CA ASN A 123 0.85 1.21 -13.56
C ASN A 123 0.86 2.54 -12.78
N GLY A 124 0.37 2.55 -11.54
CA GLY A 124 0.37 3.71 -10.66
C GLY A 124 -0.70 4.75 -10.97
N ALA A 125 -1.74 4.37 -11.72
CA ALA A 125 -2.88 5.26 -11.92
C ALA A 125 -3.71 5.37 -10.63
N ASP A 126 -4.38 6.51 -10.46
CA ASP A 126 -5.36 6.69 -9.39
C ASP A 126 -6.54 5.75 -9.56
N CYS A 127 -7.12 5.30 -8.43
CA CYS A 127 -8.30 4.47 -8.46
C CYS A 127 -9.52 5.31 -8.83
N MET A 128 -10.17 4.94 -9.93
CA MET A 128 -11.38 5.62 -10.41
C MET A 128 -12.62 4.96 -9.81
N GLY A 129 -13.62 5.77 -9.45
CA GLY A 129 -14.88 5.28 -8.88
C GLY A 129 -15.61 4.27 -9.76
N ALA A 130 -15.53 4.42 -11.09
CA ALA A 130 -16.13 3.46 -12.03
C ALA A 130 -15.60 2.02 -11.89
N GLY A 131 -14.40 1.83 -11.34
CA GLY A 131 -13.82 0.51 -11.08
C GLY A 131 -14.09 -0.04 -9.69
N VAL A 132 -14.60 0.78 -8.75
CA VAL A 132 -14.88 0.36 -7.38
C VAL A 132 -16.21 -0.39 -7.31
N GLN A 133 -16.17 -1.65 -6.88
CA GLN A 133 -17.35 -2.50 -6.76
C GLN A 133 -17.87 -2.56 -5.31
N MET A 134 -16.96 -2.53 -4.36
CA MET A 134 -17.26 -2.55 -2.93
C MET A 134 -16.23 -1.71 -2.18
N ALA A 135 -16.62 -1.15 -1.05
CA ALA A 135 -15.71 -0.46 -0.14
C ALA A 135 -16.14 -0.71 1.31
N ASP A 136 -15.20 -0.62 2.22
CA ASP A 136 -15.51 -0.61 3.66
C ASP A 136 -16.31 0.67 3.97
N PRO A 137 -17.54 0.55 4.48
CA PRO A 137 -18.39 1.71 4.78
C PRO A 137 -17.83 2.62 5.88
N ALA A 138 -16.86 2.13 6.67
CA ALA A 138 -16.17 2.94 7.67
C ALA A 138 -15.10 3.88 7.09
N VAL A 139 -14.81 3.81 5.80
CA VAL A 139 -13.89 4.71 5.11
C VAL A 139 -14.54 6.08 4.94
N THR A 140 -13.80 7.12 5.32
CA THR A 140 -14.16 8.52 5.09
C THR A 140 -13.13 9.23 4.22
N ALA A 141 -13.53 10.32 3.57
CA ALA A 141 -12.62 11.15 2.77
C ALA A 141 -11.41 11.59 3.61
N GLY A 142 -10.20 11.48 3.04
CA GLY A 142 -8.93 11.73 3.73
C GLY A 142 -8.34 10.51 4.44
N ASP A 143 -9.03 9.40 4.50
CA ASP A 143 -8.50 8.16 5.10
C ASP A 143 -7.46 7.49 4.20
N LEU A 144 -6.47 6.87 4.86
CA LEU A 144 -5.56 5.93 4.21
C LEU A 144 -6.29 4.59 4.02
N VAL A 145 -6.33 4.13 2.77
CA VAL A 145 -7.05 2.92 2.36
C VAL A 145 -6.18 2.04 1.48
N TRP A 146 -6.47 0.74 1.47
CA TRP A 146 -5.86 -0.19 0.54
C TRP A 146 -6.88 -0.71 -0.47
N VAL A 147 -6.41 -0.90 -1.69
CA VAL A 147 -7.22 -1.37 -2.82
C VAL A 147 -6.91 -2.84 -3.05
N ARG A 148 -7.95 -3.65 -3.18
CA ARG A 148 -7.87 -5.08 -3.46
C ARG A 148 -8.67 -5.45 -4.71
N ASP A 149 -8.33 -6.57 -5.30
CA ASP A 149 -9.19 -7.17 -6.31
C ASP A 149 -10.45 -7.76 -5.66
N GLU A 150 -11.60 -7.67 -6.34
CA GLU A 150 -12.89 -8.13 -5.81
C GLU A 150 -13.01 -9.65 -5.72
N GLU A 151 -12.33 -10.38 -6.61
CA GLU A 151 -12.48 -11.82 -6.76
C GLU A 151 -11.65 -12.59 -5.72
N HIS A 152 -10.38 -12.18 -5.52
CA HIS A 152 -9.43 -12.90 -4.67
C HIS A 152 -9.06 -12.14 -3.39
N GLY A 153 -9.49 -10.88 -3.23
CA GLY A 153 -9.17 -10.03 -2.10
C GLY A 153 -7.68 -9.66 -1.98
N LYS A 154 -6.91 -9.80 -3.06
CA LYS A 154 -5.46 -9.53 -3.04
C LYS A 154 -5.19 -8.03 -3.08
N PRO A 155 -4.29 -7.50 -2.23
CA PRO A 155 -3.95 -6.09 -2.24
C PRO A 155 -3.21 -5.72 -3.53
N LEU A 156 -3.60 -4.59 -4.12
CA LEU A 156 -3.07 -4.07 -5.38
C LEU A 156 -2.36 -2.73 -5.20
N ALA A 157 -2.94 -1.85 -4.41
CA ALA A 157 -2.46 -0.49 -4.19
C ALA A 157 -2.84 0.03 -2.80
N LEU A 158 -2.22 1.13 -2.39
CA LEU A 158 -2.57 1.94 -1.22
C LEU A 158 -2.78 3.38 -1.67
N GLY A 159 -3.66 4.10 -1.01
CA GLY A 159 -3.90 5.50 -1.33
C GLY A 159 -4.66 6.25 -0.24
N ILE A 160 -5.03 7.48 -0.58
CA ILE A 160 -5.89 8.34 0.23
C ILE A 160 -7.26 8.39 -0.43
N ALA A 161 -8.31 8.09 0.33
CA ALA A 161 -9.70 8.21 -0.09
C ALA A 161 -10.02 9.68 -0.40
N ILE A 162 -10.62 9.96 -1.56
CA ILE A 162 -11.07 11.30 -1.94
C ILE A 162 -12.52 11.52 -1.48
N VAL A 163 -13.28 10.44 -1.40
CA VAL A 163 -14.70 10.41 -1.00
C VAL A 163 -14.92 9.29 0.00
N ASP A 164 -16.08 9.28 0.63
CA ASP A 164 -16.47 8.24 1.59
C ASP A 164 -16.68 6.88 0.90
N GLY A 165 -16.57 5.78 1.65
CA GLY A 165 -16.65 4.43 1.09
C GLY A 165 -17.95 4.14 0.34
N GLU A 166 -19.09 4.60 0.86
CA GLU A 166 -20.40 4.44 0.21
C GLU A 166 -20.46 5.24 -1.10
N GLU A 167 -19.89 6.46 -1.10
CA GLU A 167 -19.84 7.30 -2.29
C GLU A 167 -18.93 6.69 -3.37
N MET A 168 -17.78 6.08 -2.99
CA MET A 168 -16.90 5.38 -3.93
C MET A 168 -17.64 4.36 -4.77
N VAL A 169 -18.51 3.56 -4.14
CA VAL A 169 -19.30 2.51 -4.80
C VAL A 169 -20.38 3.10 -5.69
N ALA A 170 -20.95 4.26 -5.33
CA ALA A 170 -21.97 4.94 -6.12
C ALA A 170 -21.43 5.71 -7.32
N MET A 171 -20.12 5.97 -7.37
CA MET A 171 -19.48 6.76 -8.43
C MET A 171 -19.41 6.00 -9.75
N SER A 172 -19.88 6.62 -10.83
CA SER A 172 -19.68 6.13 -12.19
C SER A 172 -18.48 6.76 -12.91
N LYS A 173 -17.88 7.81 -12.36
CA LYS A 173 -16.74 8.56 -12.93
C LYS A 173 -16.05 9.38 -11.85
N GLY A 174 -14.83 9.81 -12.13
CA GLY A 174 -14.02 10.60 -11.21
C GLY A 174 -13.09 9.72 -10.38
N LYS A 175 -12.16 10.34 -9.66
CA LYS A 175 -11.21 9.67 -8.79
C LYS A 175 -11.86 9.34 -7.45
N ALA A 176 -11.73 8.11 -7.00
CA ALA A 176 -12.16 7.66 -5.68
C ALA A 176 -10.99 7.64 -4.69
N ILE A 177 -9.78 7.24 -5.14
CA ILE A 177 -8.59 7.13 -4.30
C ILE A 177 -7.37 7.69 -5.05
N ASN A 178 -6.61 8.57 -4.41
CA ASN A 178 -5.27 8.97 -4.87
C ASN A 178 -4.27 7.89 -4.52
N THR A 179 -3.70 7.22 -5.52
CA THR A 179 -2.75 6.13 -5.34
C THR A 179 -1.38 6.63 -4.88
N LEU A 180 -0.84 6.04 -3.83
CA LEU A 180 0.46 6.38 -3.24
C LEU A 180 1.53 5.28 -3.39
N HIS A 181 1.11 4.02 -3.44
CA HIS A 181 1.97 2.84 -3.50
C HIS A 181 1.20 1.71 -4.16
N TRP A 182 1.84 0.93 -5.05
CA TRP A 182 1.19 -0.14 -5.81
C TRP A 182 2.15 -1.31 -6.06
N ILE A 183 1.60 -2.45 -6.46
CA ILE A 183 2.40 -3.62 -6.83
C ILE A 183 3.23 -3.30 -8.07
N GLY A 184 4.55 -3.38 -7.92
CA GLY A 184 5.51 -3.13 -9.00
C GLY A 184 6.16 -1.75 -8.97
N ASP A 185 5.79 -0.87 -8.04
CA ASP A 185 6.51 0.37 -7.82
C ASP A 185 7.89 0.14 -7.15
N ASP A 186 8.63 1.21 -6.96
CA ASP A 186 9.99 1.13 -6.40
C ASP A 186 10.00 0.64 -4.94
N LEU A 187 8.97 1.00 -4.15
CA LEU A 187 8.86 0.54 -2.76
C LEU A 187 8.48 -0.95 -2.69
N TRP A 188 7.62 -1.43 -3.58
CA TRP A 188 7.30 -2.85 -3.71
C TRP A 188 8.52 -3.68 -4.12
N ASN A 189 9.31 -3.16 -5.09
CA ASN A 189 10.51 -3.83 -5.60
C ASN A 189 11.74 -3.64 -4.71
N LEU A 190 11.58 -2.99 -3.56
CA LEU A 190 12.67 -2.76 -2.64
C LEU A 190 13.19 -4.10 -2.10
N GLU A 191 14.40 -4.44 -2.50
CA GLU A 191 15.14 -5.56 -1.93
C GLU A 191 15.73 -5.15 -0.57
N SER A 192 15.51 -5.99 0.42
CA SER A 192 15.92 -5.74 1.83
C SER A 192 17.21 -6.47 2.17
#